data_f423a11ba279ea78d6ea6fea281507e9
#
_entry.id   f423a11ba279ea78d6ea6fea281507e9
#
_cell.length_a   1.000
_cell.length_b   1.000
_cell.length_c   1.000
_cell.angle_alpha   90.00
_cell.angle_beta   90.00
_cell.angle_gamma   90.00
#
_symmetry.space_group_name_H-M   'P 1'
#
loop_
_entity.id
_entity.type
_entity.pdbx_description
1 polymer ?
#
loop_
_entity_poly.entity_id
_entity_poly.type
_entity_poly.pdbx_seq_one_letter_code
_entity_poly.pdbx_strand_id
1 'polypeptide(L)'
;MYFLVDAARKILFGWSAKCGCSHIKRIFYFLKNRKENTIIHGDKDYNKLPRDIEKYTTIIISRNPYERIVSGFLDKYKPSGSFRHLWKHDTITFAKFVEELVRGDWNMVEKHHFTPQTTEQFDENIMLSKCIKCYDIKDIDYTYIEELYNVKIPETILNKREGHERKNYSESIDHLVCDLEMTQYYNFNVNSKCFYNEELKNKVHNFYKNDFIFFSELGLDYTTPGV
;
A
#
# COMPACT_ATOMS: atom_id res chain seq x y z
N MET A 1 6.14 7.69 0.36
CA MET A 1 6.31 6.70 1.45
C MET A 1 6.26 7.42 2.79
N TYR A 2 5.84 6.74 3.85
CA TYR A 2 5.83 7.22 5.23
C TYR A 2 6.75 6.34 6.07
N PHE A 3 7.27 6.87 7.19
CA PHE A 3 8.27 6.18 8.00
C PHE A 3 7.88 6.10 9.48
N LEU A 4 8.18 4.95 10.07
CA LEU A 4 8.13 4.72 11.52
C LEU A 4 9.56 4.51 12.00
N VAL A 5 10.03 5.34 12.93
CA VAL A 5 11.44 5.39 13.33
C VAL A 5 11.62 4.85 14.74
N ASP A 6 12.45 3.83 14.89
CA ASP A 6 13.03 3.42 16.16
C ASP A 6 14.47 3.91 16.26
N ALA A 7 14.63 5.12 16.76
CA ALA A 7 15.94 5.75 16.85
C ALA A 7 16.91 5.04 17.81
N ALA A 8 16.38 4.37 18.84
CA ALA A 8 17.19 3.65 19.82
C ALA A 8 17.84 2.40 19.22
N ARG A 9 17.11 1.67 18.34
CA ARG A 9 17.60 0.46 17.68
C ARG A 9 18.14 0.72 16.28
N LYS A 10 18.02 1.95 15.78
CA LYS A 10 18.37 2.31 14.40
C LYS A 10 17.62 1.44 13.37
N ILE A 11 16.30 1.32 13.56
CA ILE A 11 15.41 0.60 12.67
C ILE A 11 14.36 1.57 12.11
N LEU A 12 14.12 1.47 10.82
CA LEU A 12 13.18 2.28 10.07
C LEU A 12 12.19 1.38 9.33
N PHE A 13 10.89 1.65 9.46
CA PHE A 13 9.86 1.00 8.63
C PHE A 13 9.31 2.00 7.63
N GLY A 14 9.43 1.68 6.34
CA GLY A 14 8.80 2.41 5.25
C GLY A 14 7.48 1.75 4.84
N TRP A 15 6.43 2.54 4.66
CA TRP A 15 5.11 2.07 4.27
C TRP A 15 4.35 3.11 3.45
N SER A 16 3.33 2.69 2.72
CA SER A 16 2.43 3.58 1.98
C SER A 16 0.96 3.24 2.24
N ALA A 17 0.06 4.15 1.95
CA ALA A 17 -1.37 3.86 2.03
C ALA A 17 -1.72 2.67 1.13
N LYS A 18 -2.60 1.78 1.61
CA LYS A 18 -3.02 0.52 0.97
C LYS A 18 -1.95 -0.58 0.92
N CYS A 19 -0.82 -0.37 1.61
CA CYS A 19 0.22 -1.40 1.84
C CYS A 19 0.15 -1.96 3.28
N GLY A 20 -1.05 -2.19 3.83
CA GLY A 20 -1.24 -2.75 5.17
C GLY A 20 -0.83 -1.82 6.31
N CYS A 21 -0.99 -0.51 6.15
CA CYS A 21 -0.51 0.49 7.09
C CYS A 21 -0.93 0.25 8.56
N SER A 22 -2.18 -0.15 8.82
CA SER A 22 -2.65 -0.44 10.19
C SER A 22 -1.94 -1.65 10.79
N HIS A 23 -1.72 -2.69 10.01
CA HIS A 23 -1.01 -3.90 10.43
C HIS A 23 0.46 -3.60 10.75
N ILE A 24 1.15 -2.91 9.85
CA ILE A 24 2.58 -2.55 10.00
C ILE A 24 2.79 -1.65 11.22
N LYS A 25 1.93 -0.64 11.41
CA LYS A 25 1.99 0.24 12.58
C LYS A 25 1.80 -0.54 13.88
N ARG A 26 0.85 -1.47 13.92
CA ARG A 26 0.62 -2.31 15.09
C ARG A 26 1.85 -3.15 15.43
N ILE A 27 2.43 -3.79 14.44
CA ILE A 27 3.68 -4.56 14.59
C ILE A 27 4.79 -3.68 15.11
N PHE A 28 5.04 -2.55 14.45
CA PHE A 28 6.10 -1.62 14.84
C PHE A 28 5.96 -1.14 16.29
N TYR A 29 4.76 -0.69 16.69
CA TYR A 29 4.56 -0.21 18.05
C TYR A 29 4.67 -1.32 19.10
N PHE A 30 4.21 -2.54 18.78
CA PHE A 30 4.44 -3.68 19.64
C PHE A 30 5.93 -3.98 19.80
N LEU A 31 6.66 -4.06 18.70
CA LEU A 31 8.09 -4.33 18.72
C LEU A 31 8.88 -3.27 19.48
N LYS A 32 8.54 -2.00 19.30
CA LYS A 32 9.19 -0.86 19.94
C LYS A 32 8.86 -0.78 21.44
N ASN A 33 7.61 -0.92 21.83
CA ASN A 33 7.10 -0.62 23.16
C ASN A 33 6.78 -1.86 24.01
N ARG A 34 6.80 -3.05 23.44
CA ARG A 34 6.38 -4.32 24.07
C ARG A 34 4.92 -4.31 24.55
N LYS A 35 4.10 -3.47 23.96
CA LYS A 35 2.67 -3.33 24.28
C LYS A 35 1.87 -3.15 22.99
N GLU A 36 0.70 -3.75 22.95
CA GLU A 36 -0.24 -3.51 21.86
C GLU A 36 -0.69 -2.04 21.89
N ASN A 37 -0.56 -1.34 20.77
CA ASN A 37 -1.07 0.02 20.65
C ASN A 37 -2.44 -0.02 19.96
N THR A 38 -3.44 0.57 20.60
CA THR A 38 -4.80 0.66 20.06
C THR A 38 -5.04 1.89 19.20
N ILE A 39 -4.17 2.91 19.31
CA ILE A 39 -4.28 4.15 18.52
C ILE A 39 -3.27 4.10 17.38
N ILE A 40 -3.74 3.76 16.20
CA ILE A 40 -2.89 3.53 15.01
C ILE A 40 -2.84 4.75 14.07
N HIS A 41 -3.77 5.71 14.22
CA HIS A 41 -3.96 6.80 13.26
C HIS A 41 -3.65 8.21 13.81
N GLY A 42 -3.00 8.33 14.96
CA GLY A 42 -2.80 9.62 15.66
C GLY A 42 -1.45 10.32 15.44
N ASP A 43 -0.45 9.66 14.91
CA ASP A 43 0.91 10.19 14.83
C ASP A 43 1.13 11.08 13.59
N LYS A 44 1.75 12.24 13.80
CA LYS A 44 1.90 13.28 12.77
C LYS A 44 3.27 13.29 12.07
N ASP A 45 4.26 12.50 12.53
CA ASP A 45 5.67 12.64 12.11
C ASP A 45 6.18 11.52 11.18
N TYR A 46 5.32 11.03 10.29
CA TYR A 46 5.67 9.90 9.42
C TYR A 46 6.51 10.26 8.18
N ASN A 47 6.82 11.54 7.94
CA ASN A 47 7.36 11.98 6.65
C ASN A 47 8.85 12.35 6.67
N LYS A 48 9.53 12.13 7.80
CA LYS A 48 10.94 12.55 7.92
C LYS A 48 11.87 11.36 8.06
N LEU A 49 12.86 11.29 7.18
CA LEU A 49 13.99 10.38 7.32
C LEU A 49 14.95 10.87 8.43
N PRO A 50 15.55 9.95 9.19
CA PRO A 50 16.65 10.28 10.08
C PRO A 50 17.82 10.91 9.32
N ARG A 51 18.51 11.88 9.92
CA ARG A 51 19.69 12.52 9.29
C ARG A 51 20.87 11.55 9.14
N ASP A 52 20.96 10.57 10.03
CA ASP A 52 21.98 9.53 10.06
C ASP A 52 21.44 8.20 9.52
N ILE A 53 20.75 8.26 8.39
CA ILE A 53 20.07 7.11 7.73
C ILE A 53 21.03 5.95 7.45
N GLU A 54 22.31 6.24 7.22
CA GLU A 54 23.38 5.27 6.99
C GLU A 54 23.63 4.32 8.18
N LYS A 55 23.08 4.63 9.34
CA LYS A 55 23.13 3.77 10.53
C LYS A 55 21.92 2.86 10.68
N TYR A 56 20.88 3.08 9.87
CA TYR A 56 19.60 2.40 10.03
C TYR A 56 19.51 1.14 9.17
N THR A 57 18.89 0.11 9.75
CA THR A 57 18.28 -0.97 8.98
C THR A 57 16.88 -0.53 8.57
N THR A 58 16.65 -0.46 7.27
CA THR A 58 15.37 -0.02 6.71
C THR A 58 14.58 -1.23 6.22
N ILE A 59 13.34 -1.35 6.69
CA ILE A 59 12.38 -2.37 6.29
C ILE A 59 11.29 -1.66 5.52
N ILE A 60 11.11 -2.00 4.25
CA ILE A 60 10.10 -1.41 3.38
C ILE A 60 9.00 -2.44 3.15
N ILE A 61 7.76 -2.05 3.41
CA ILE A 61 6.60 -2.85 3.07
C ILE A 61 5.88 -2.17 1.92
N SER A 62 5.86 -2.85 0.80
CA SER A 62 5.30 -2.39 -0.45
C SER A 62 4.10 -3.24 -0.88
N ARG A 63 3.47 -2.83 -1.93
CA ARG A 63 2.45 -3.59 -2.62
C ARG A 63 2.58 -3.33 -4.12
N ASN A 64 2.33 -4.36 -4.92
CA ASN A 64 2.23 -4.22 -6.36
C ASN A 64 1.36 -3.00 -6.71
N PRO A 65 1.86 -2.00 -7.46
CA PRO A 65 1.13 -0.77 -7.76
C PRO A 65 -0.22 -1.02 -8.41
N TYR A 66 -0.36 -2.02 -9.27
CA TYR A 66 -1.63 -2.41 -9.89
C TYR A 66 -2.65 -2.85 -8.83
N GLU A 67 -2.26 -3.72 -7.91
CA GLU A 67 -3.14 -4.20 -6.84
C GLU A 67 -3.46 -3.11 -5.82
N ARG A 68 -2.49 -2.23 -5.57
CA ARG A 68 -2.64 -1.12 -4.65
C ARG A 68 -3.72 -0.16 -5.10
N ILE A 69 -3.75 0.22 -6.39
CA ILE A 69 -4.78 1.07 -6.98
C ILE A 69 -6.15 0.42 -6.86
N VAL A 70 -6.28 -0.84 -7.27
CA VAL A 70 -7.56 -1.57 -7.18
C VAL A 70 -8.05 -1.62 -5.74
N SER A 71 -7.17 -1.93 -4.79
CA SER A 71 -7.52 -1.94 -3.37
C SER A 71 -7.98 -0.57 -2.86
N GLY A 72 -7.34 0.50 -3.30
CA GLY A 72 -7.73 1.86 -2.97
C GLY A 72 -9.07 2.23 -3.58
N PHE A 73 -9.24 1.96 -4.86
CA PHE A 73 -10.46 2.23 -5.61
C PHE A 73 -11.68 1.54 -4.99
N LEU A 74 -11.60 0.22 -4.77
CA LEU A 74 -12.68 -0.56 -4.17
C LEU A 74 -13.02 -0.14 -2.74
N ASP A 75 -12.04 0.27 -1.94
CA ASP A 75 -12.29 0.68 -0.56
C ASP A 75 -12.87 2.11 -0.48
N LYS A 76 -12.32 3.03 -1.25
CA LYS A 76 -12.57 4.47 -1.09
C LYS A 76 -13.73 5.01 -1.92
N TYR A 77 -14.05 4.36 -3.03
CA TYR A 77 -15.06 4.85 -3.99
C TYR A 77 -16.29 3.95 -4.13
N LYS A 78 -16.36 2.81 -3.43
CA LYS A 78 -17.60 2.03 -3.31
C LYS A 78 -18.76 2.90 -2.79
N PRO A 79 -20.02 2.51 -2.93
CA PRO A 79 -21.17 3.33 -2.52
C PRO A 79 -21.08 3.92 -1.11
N SER A 80 -20.52 3.17 -0.15
CA SER A 80 -20.25 3.62 1.23
C SER A 80 -18.83 4.15 1.44
N GLY A 81 -18.07 4.34 0.37
CA GLY A 81 -16.65 4.75 0.43
C GLY A 81 -16.49 6.21 0.83
N SER A 82 -15.44 6.50 1.60
CA SER A 82 -15.20 7.82 2.16
C SER A 82 -14.99 8.93 1.12
N PHE A 83 -14.60 8.57 -0.11
CA PHE A 83 -14.35 9.52 -1.20
C PHE A 83 -15.31 9.39 -2.39
N ARG A 84 -16.38 8.59 -2.25
CA ARG A 84 -17.41 8.47 -3.29
C ARG A 84 -18.05 9.82 -3.64
N HIS A 85 -18.15 10.72 -2.68
CA HIS A 85 -18.72 12.06 -2.85
C HIS A 85 -17.94 12.95 -3.84
N LEU A 86 -16.65 12.67 -4.11
CA LEU A 86 -15.86 13.41 -5.10
C LEU A 86 -16.40 13.24 -6.52
N TRP A 87 -17.11 12.14 -6.79
CA TRP A 87 -17.70 11.80 -8.08
C TRP A 87 -19.20 12.15 -8.18
N LYS A 88 -19.76 12.76 -7.15
CA LYS A 88 -21.14 13.27 -7.08
C LYS A 88 -22.15 12.38 -7.83
N HIS A 89 -22.54 12.80 -9.04
CA HIS A 89 -23.55 12.14 -9.89
C HIS A 89 -22.93 11.32 -11.02
N ASP A 90 -21.62 11.31 -11.15
CA ASP A 90 -20.95 10.61 -12.23
C ASP A 90 -20.89 9.10 -11.98
N THR A 91 -21.07 8.34 -13.04
CA THR A 91 -20.81 6.92 -13.05
C THR A 91 -19.32 6.69 -12.84
N ILE A 92 -18.98 5.98 -11.79
CA ILE A 92 -17.59 5.67 -11.49
C ILE A 92 -17.23 4.29 -12.04
N THR A 93 -16.37 4.27 -13.06
CA THR A 93 -15.73 3.08 -13.59
C THR A 93 -14.24 3.13 -13.24
N PHE A 94 -13.57 1.97 -13.24
CA PHE A 94 -12.12 1.95 -12.98
C PHE A 94 -11.36 2.66 -14.10
N ALA A 95 -11.80 2.54 -15.34
CA ALA A 95 -11.17 3.22 -16.47
C ALA A 95 -11.19 4.74 -16.31
N LYS A 96 -12.34 5.33 -16.04
CA LYS A 96 -12.45 6.79 -15.75
C LYS A 96 -11.60 7.19 -14.55
N PHE A 97 -11.61 6.39 -13.49
CA PHE A 97 -10.78 6.65 -12.32
C PHE A 97 -9.28 6.71 -12.65
N VAL A 98 -8.78 5.77 -13.45
CA VAL A 98 -7.38 5.77 -13.90
C VAL A 98 -7.06 6.98 -14.76
N GLU A 99 -7.98 7.43 -15.60
CA GLU A 99 -7.80 8.65 -16.41
C GLU A 99 -7.62 9.89 -15.55
N GLU A 100 -8.47 10.09 -14.55
CA GLU A 100 -8.34 11.22 -13.63
C GLU A 100 -7.08 11.13 -12.75
N LEU A 101 -6.71 9.92 -12.34
CA LEU A 101 -5.47 9.68 -11.61
C LEU A 101 -4.24 10.07 -12.44
N VAL A 102 -4.15 9.61 -13.68
CA VAL A 102 -3.01 9.89 -14.58
C VAL A 102 -2.96 11.37 -14.99
N ARG A 103 -4.11 12.01 -15.14
CA ARG A 103 -4.21 13.45 -15.38
C ARG A 103 -3.74 14.28 -14.16
N GLY A 104 -3.72 13.67 -12.97
CA GLY A 104 -3.37 14.34 -11.73
C GLY A 104 -4.49 15.22 -11.17
N ASP A 105 -5.74 14.92 -11.49
CA ASP A 105 -6.89 15.64 -10.93
C ASP A 105 -7.21 15.20 -9.51
N TRP A 106 -6.52 15.84 -8.57
CA TRP A 106 -6.69 15.60 -7.14
C TRP A 106 -8.02 16.14 -6.54
N ASN A 107 -8.89 16.71 -7.34
CA ASN A 107 -10.28 17.00 -6.93
C ASN A 107 -11.17 15.77 -7.09
N MET A 108 -10.84 14.88 -8.05
CA MET A 108 -11.57 13.64 -8.32
C MET A 108 -10.92 12.43 -7.66
N VAL A 109 -9.60 12.47 -7.44
CA VAL A 109 -8.83 11.39 -6.86
C VAL A 109 -8.17 11.83 -5.54
N GLU A 110 -8.41 11.09 -4.49
CA GLU A 110 -7.82 11.38 -3.17
C GLU A 110 -6.32 11.09 -3.16
N LYS A 111 -5.54 12.14 -2.90
CA LYS A 111 -4.09 12.15 -3.09
C LYS A 111 -3.35 11.13 -2.22
N HIS A 112 -3.67 11.05 -0.92
CA HIS A 112 -2.93 10.24 0.05
C HIS A 112 -2.88 8.74 -0.29
N HIS A 113 -3.98 8.20 -0.86
CA HIS A 113 -4.06 6.78 -1.18
C HIS A 113 -3.48 6.40 -2.54
N PHE A 114 -3.31 7.39 -3.45
CA PHE A 114 -2.99 7.12 -4.84
C PHE A 114 -1.71 7.78 -5.37
N THR A 115 -1.01 8.62 -4.59
CA THR A 115 0.35 9.04 -4.96
C THR A 115 1.30 7.85 -5.04
N PRO A 116 2.35 7.91 -5.88
CA PRO A 116 3.40 6.88 -5.91
C PRO A 116 3.93 6.53 -4.51
N GLN A 117 4.35 5.30 -4.33
CA GLN A 117 4.93 4.83 -3.06
C GLN A 117 6.31 5.44 -2.85
N THR A 118 7.00 5.75 -3.94
CA THR A 118 8.36 6.27 -3.97
C THR A 118 8.43 7.57 -4.77
N THR A 119 9.52 8.32 -4.60
CA THR A 119 9.90 9.46 -5.43
C THR A 119 11.42 9.43 -5.58
N GLU A 120 11.99 9.95 -6.67
CA GLU A 120 13.43 9.94 -6.91
C GLU A 120 14.25 10.41 -5.70
N GLN A 121 13.85 11.53 -5.09
CA GLN A 121 14.54 12.07 -3.91
C GLN A 121 14.50 11.13 -2.69
N PHE A 122 13.44 10.34 -2.55
CA PHE A 122 13.33 9.35 -1.48
C PHE A 122 14.21 8.14 -1.74
N ASP A 123 14.23 7.68 -2.97
CA ASP A 123 14.92 6.47 -3.38
C ASP A 123 16.42 6.63 -3.13
N GLU A 124 17.00 7.75 -3.51
CA GLU A 124 18.42 8.07 -3.24
C GLU A 124 18.75 8.06 -1.74
N ASN A 125 17.91 8.70 -0.92
CA ASN A 125 18.19 8.79 0.52
C ASN A 125 18.00 7.45 1.23
N ILE A 126 17.01 6.64 0.85
CA ILE A 126 16.77 5.33 1.44
C ILE A 126 17.92 4.37 1.08
N MET A 127 18.44 4.45 -0.14
CA MET A 127 19.56 3.62 -0.60
C MET A 127 20.85 3.84 0.18
N LEU A 128 20.96 4.94 0.94
CA LEU A 128 22.05 5.16 1.88
C LEU A 128 21.93 4.34 3.18
N SER A 129 20.83 3.68 3.44
CA SER A 129 20.65 2.87 4.65
C SER A 129 21.72 1.79 4.79
N LYS A 130 22.11 1.49 6.04
CA LYS A 130 23.07 0.42 6.36
C LYS A 130 22.67 -0.93 5.76
N CYS A 131 21.38 -1.23 5.79
CA CYS A 131 20.78 -2.43 5.22
C CYS A 131 19.35 -2.12 4.82
N ILE A 132 18.92 -2.63 3.68
CA ILE A 132 17.53 -2.51 3.22
C ILE A 132 16.96 -3.90 3.03
N LYS A 133 15.75 -4.11 3.56
CA LYS A 133 14.89 -5.26 3.29
C LYS A 133 13.57 -4.74 2.76
N CYS A 134 13.18 -5.20 1.60
CA CYS A 134 11.90 -4.84 0.99
C CYS A 134 11.03 -6.08 0.84
N TYR A 135 9.79 -6.00 1.30
CA TYR A 135 8.83 -7.10 1.27
C TYR A 135 7.54 -6.66 0.58
N ASP A 136 6.97 -7.53 -0.24
CA ASP A 136 5.56 -7.40 -0.58
C ASP A 136 4.72 -7.67 0.67
N ILE A 137 3.61 -6.95 0.80
CA ILE A 137 2.68 -7.13 1.94
C ILE A 137 2.15 -8.56 2.10
N LYS A 138 2.17 -9.34 1.03
CA LYS A 138 1.73 -10.75 1.04
C LYS A 138 2.78 -11.70 1.59
N ASP A 139 4.06 -11.27 1.60
CA ASP A 139 5.22 -12.13 1.89
C ASP A 139 6.24 -11.42 2.79
N ILE A 140 5.79 -10.98 3.96
CA ILE A 140 6.65 -10.32 4.96
C ILE A 140 7.41 -11.37 5.76
N ASP A 141 8.74 -11.29 5.77
CA ASP A 141 9.58 -12.12 6.65
C ASP A 141 9.52 -11.61 8.10
N TYR A 142 8.53 -12.07 8.84
CA TYR A 142 8.39 -11.72 10.25
C TYR A 142 9.51 -12.29 11.11
N THR A 143 10.13 -13.41 10.72
CA THR A 143 11.23 -14.02 11.47
C THR A 143 12.43 -13.07 11.52
N TYR A 144 12.81 -12.51 10.39
CA TYR A 144 13.87 -11.50 10.34
C TYR A 144 13.55 -10.26 11.20
N ILE A 145 12.30 -9.79 11.14
CA ILE A 145 11.87 -8.63 11.92
C ILE A 145 11.92 -8.93 13.43
N GLU A 146 11.48 -10.13 13.84
CA GLU A 146 11.54 -10.59 15.23
C GLU A 146 12.98 -10.67 15.75
N GLU A 147 13.91 -11.20 14.93
CA GLU A 147 15.33 -11.29 15.25
C GLU A 147 15.94 -9.92 15.48
N LEU A 148 15.66 -8.92 14.62
CA LEU A 148 16.14 -7.55 14.79
C LEU A 148 15.73 -6.92 16.13
N TYR A 149 14.54 -7.27 16.62
CA TYR A 149 14.03 -6.76 17.90
C TYR A 149 14.28 -7.69 19.10
N ASN A 150 14.78 -8.88 18.84
CA ASN A 150 14.91 -9.96 19.82
C ASN A 150 13.59 -10.19 20.57
N VAL A 151 12.48 -10.35 19.80
CA VAL A 151 11.14 -10.57 20.37
C VAL A 151 10.22 -11.26 19.37
N LYS A 152 9.41 -12.17 19.85
CA LYS A 152 8.33 -12.82 19.09
C LYS A 152 7.10 -11.94 19.03
N ILE A 153 6.53 -11.81 17.82
CA ILE A 153 5.28 -11.11 17.59
C ILE A 153 4.13 -12.08 17.89
N PRO A 154 3.21 -11.75 18.81
CA PRO A 154 2.06 -12.61 19.10
C PRO A 154 1.19 -12.83 17.87
N GLU A 155 0.66 -14.05 17.72
CA GLU A 155 -0.29 -14.37 16.64
C GLU A 155 -1.52 -13.48 16.66
N THR A 156 -1.96 -13.04 17.83
CA THR A 156 -3.06 -12.09 17.97
C THR A 156 -2.80 -10.76 17.29
N ILE A 157 -1.52 -10.35 17.16
CA ILE A 157 -1.09 -9.16 16.41
C ILE A 157 -0.96 -9.47 14.92
N LEU A 158 -0.34 -10.61 14.56
CA LEU A 158 -0.14 -11.01 13.17
C LEU A 158 -1.48 -11.26 12.45
N ASN A 159 -2.43 -11.88 13.14
CA ASN A 159 -3.72 -12.28 12.56
C ASN A 159 -4.81 -11.20 12.66
N LYS A 160 -4.55 -10.11 13.37
CA LYS A 160 -5.57 -9.05 13.57
C LYS A 160 -5.77 -8.25 12.28
N ARG A 161 -6.89 -8.46 11.63
CA ARG A 161 -7.35 -7.72 10.46
C ARG A 161 -8.35 -6.67 10.92
N GLU A 162 -7.99 -5.39 10.84
CA GLU A 162 -8.93 -4.30 11.16
C GLU A 162 -9.68 -3.85 9.92
N GLY A 163 -11.01 -3.81 10.02
CA GLY A 163 -11.89 -3.10 9.09
C GLY A 163 -11.95 -3.60 7.65
N HIS A 164 -11.13 -4.57 7.31
CA HIS A 164 -11.06 -5.20 6.01
C HIS A 164 -11.34 -6.69 6.12
N GLU A 165 -12.41 -7.04 6.87
CA GLU A 165 -12.99 -8.38 6.69
C GLU A 165 -13.24 -8.53 5.20
N ARG A 166 -12.48 -9.43 4.56
CA ARG A 166 -12.91 -9.93 3.27
C ARG A 166 -14.30 -10.45 3.54
N LYS A 167 -15.31 -9.74 3.05
CA LYS A 167 -16.64 -10.32 2.95
C LYS A 167 -16.41 -11.66 2.30
N ASN A 168 -16.95 -12.72 2.86
CA ASN A 168 -16.99 -14.00 2.18
C ASN A 168 -17.90 -13.82 0.98
N TYR A 169 -17.33 -13.33 -0.11
CA TYR A 169 -18.07 -13.21 -1.36
C TYR A 169 -18.38 -14.62 -1.82
N SER A 170 -19.66 -14.90 -2.03
CA SER A 170 -20.12 -16.20 -2.53
C SER A 170 -19.78 -16.41 -4.00
N GLU A 171 -19.49 -15.34 -4.71
CA GLU A 171 -19.29 -15.35 -6.16
C GLU A 171 -18.05 -14.56 -6.54
N SER A 172 -17.32 -15.04 -7.56
CA SER A 172 -16.16 -14.41 -8.14
C SER A 172 -16.41 -13.96 -9.56
N ILE A 173 -15.80 -12.84 -9.95
CA ILE A 173 -15.81 -12.34 -11.33
C ILE A 173 -14.41 -12.57 -11.91
N ASP A 174 -14.36 -13.16 -13.11
CA ASP A 174 -13.14 -13.52 -13.86
C ASP A 174 -13.01 -12.84 -15.23
N HIS A 175 -13.96 -11.97 -15.58
CA HIS A 175 -13.93 -11.15 -16.80
C HIS A 175 -13.56 -9.68 -16.50
N LEU A 176 -13.29 -8.91 -17.56
CA LEU A 176 -12.93 -7.49 -17.43
C LEU A 176 -14.09 -6.67 -16.85
N VAL A 177 -13.78 -5.85 -15.85
CA VAL A 177 -14.72 -4.95 -15.15
C VAL A 177 -14.36 -3.47 -15.26
N CYS A 178 -13.28 -3.14 -15.95
CA CYS A 178 -12.72 -1.77 -15.98
C CYS A 178 -13.74 -0.71 -16.46
N ASP A 179 -14.63 -1.07 -17.38
CA ASP A 179 -15.66 -0.18 -17.95
C ASP A 179 -17.02 -0.34 -17.29
N LEU A 180 -17.18 -1.29 -16.39
CA LEU A 180 -18.40 -1.48 -15.63
C LEU A 180 -18.50 -0.46 -14.49
N GLU A 181 -19.72 -0.05 -14.17
CA GLU A 181 -19.96 0.76 -12.98
C GLU A 181 -19.64 -0.04 -11.71
N MET A 182 -19.00 0.59 -10.74
CA MET A 182 -18.58 -0.07 -9.50
C MET A 182 -19.73 -0.77 -8.78
N THR A 183 -20.95 -0.25 -8.84
CA THR A 183 -22.14 -0.84 -8.25
C THR A 183 -22.44 -2.25 -8.74
N GLN A 184 -21.97 -2.60 -9.94
CA GLN A 184 -22.22 -3.90 -10.57
C GLN A 184 -21.30 -5.01 -10.03
N TYR A 185 -20.17 -4.67 -9.41
CA TYR A 185 -19.17 -5.68 -8.99
C TYR A 185 -18.58 -5.50 -7.59
N TYR A 186 -18.84 -4.39 -6.89
CA TYR A 186 -18.17 -4.12 -5.59
C TYR A 186 -18.52 -5.13 -4.48
N ASN A 187 -19.57 -5.92 -4.65
CA ASN A 187 -19.99 -6.98 -3.74
C ASN A 187 -19.47 -8.37 -4.13
N PHE A 188 -18.69 -8.47 -5.19
CA PHE A 188 -18.11 -9.73 -5.67
C PHE A 188 -16.62 -9.81 -5.34
N ASN A 189 -16.06 -11.03 -5.32
CA ASN A 189 -14.62 -11.22 -5.30
C ASN A 189 -14.08 -11.02 -6.72
N VAL A 190 -13.43 -9.89 -6.95
CA VAL A 190 -12.85 -9.55 -8.26
C VAL A 190 -11.34 -9.56 -8.16
N ASN A 191 -10.70 -10.38 -8.98
CA ASN A 191 -9.24 -10.39 -9.07
C ASN A 191 -8.73 -9.05 -9.66
N SER A 192 -7.60 -8.56 -9.16
CA SER A 192 -7.03 -7.29 -9.64
C SER A 192 -6.75 -7.28 -11.15
N LYS A 193 -6.41 -8.42 -11.76
CA LYS A 193 -6.23 -8.54 -13.21
C LYS A 193 -7.48 -8.16 -14.03
N CYS A 194 -8.67 -8.38 -13.49
CA CYS A 194 -9.94 -8.07 -14.17
C CYS A 194 -10.19 -6.57 -14.33
N PHE A 195 -9.41 -5.72 -13.64
CA PHE A 195 -9.49 -4.27 -13.77
C PHE A 195 -8.65 -3.70 -14.91
N TYR A 196 -7.82 -4.51 -15.58
CA TYR A 196 -6.84 -4.03 -16.52
C TYR A 196 -7.01 -4.63 -17.91
N ASN A 197 -7.31 -3.79 -18.89
CA ASN A 197 -6.93 -4.02 -20.27
C ASN A 197 -5.49 -3.51 -20.51
N GLU A 198 -4.90 -3.76 -21.68
CA GLU A 198 -3.53 -3.35 -21.97
C GLU A 198 -3.33 -1.83 -21.91
N GLU A 199 -4.33 -1.05 -22.33
CA GLU A 199 -4.26 0.41 -22.28
C GLU A 199 -4.16 0.93 -20.84
N LEU A 200 -5.04 0.47 -19.96
CA LEU A 200 -5.05 0.86 -18.54
C LEU A 200 -3.80 0.38 -17.81
N LYS A 201 -3.33 -0.82 -18.14
CA LYS A 201 -2.09 -1.34 -17.61
C LYS A 201 -0.91 -0.43 -17.95
N ASN A 202 -0.80 -0.01 -19.21
CA ASN A 202 0.25 0.91 -19.65
C ASN A 202 0.14 2.30 -18.99
N LYS A 203 -1.07 2.87 -18.88
CA LYS A 203 -1.30 4.14 -18.18
C LYS A 203 -0.82 4.06 -16.72
N VAL A 204 -1.20 3.02 -16.00
CA VAL A 204 -0.81 2.81 -14.60
C VAL A 204 0.69 2.55 -14.48
N HIS A 205 1.28 1.74 -15.37
CA HIS A 205 2.71 1.51 -15.39
C HIS A 205 3.49 2.82 -15.53
N ASN A 206 3.11 3.64 -16.48
CA ASN A 206 3.79 4.92 -16.71
C ASN A 206 3.64 5.88 -15.53
N PHE A 207 2.46 5.94 -14.91
CA PHE A 207 2.20 6.80 -13.75
C PHE A 207 3.01 6.38 -12.52
N TYR A 208 3.17 5.08 -12.28
CA TYR A 208 3.94 4.53 -11.16
C TYR A 208 5.33 4.02 -11.57
N LYS A 209 5.89 4.53 -12.67
CA LYS A 209 7.17 4.05 -13.23
C LYS A 209 8.27 3.98 -12.16
N ASN A 210 8.38 5.00 -11.32
CA ASN A 210 9.40 5.03 -10.26
C ASN A 210 9.18 3.93 -9.22
N ASP A 211 7.92 3.62 -8.84
CA ASP A 211 7.63 2.50 -7.94
C ASP A 211 8.14 1.18 -8.53
N PHE A 212 7.86 0.92 -9.82
CA PHE A 212 8.29 -0.30 -10.50
C PHE A 212 9.81 -0.42 -10.56
N ILE A 213 10.52 0.65 -10.91
CA ILE A 213 11.98 0.68 -10.97
C ILE A 213 12.57 0.42 -9.59
N PHE A 214 12.16 1.21 -8.59
CA PHE A 214 12.69 1.13 -7.23
C PHE A 214 12.48 -0.25 -6.60
N PHE A 215 11.26 -0.81 -6.71
CA PHE A 215 10.99 -2.12 -6.12
C PHE A 215 11.69 -3.24 -6.89
N SER A 216 11.89 -3.12 -8.19
CA SER A 216 12.69 -4.06 -8.98
C SER A 216 14.16 -4.08 -8.53
N GLU A 217 14.75 -2.91 -8.27
CA GLU A 217 16.12 -2.80 -7.72
C GLU A 217 16.24 -3.44 -6.33
N LEU A 218 15.15 -3.48 -5.57
CA LEU A 218 15.08 -4.15 -4.27
C LEU A 218 14.62 -5.63 -4.36
N GLY A 219 14.53 -6.20 -5.56
CA GLY A 219 14.26 -7.62 -5.79
C GLY A 219 12.78 -7.99 -5.84
N LEU A 220 11.86 -7.02 -5.97
CA LEU A 220 10.43 -7.29 -6.12
C LEU A 220 9.98 -7.11 -7.57
N ASP A 221 9.46 -8.15 -8.18
CA ASP A 221 8.92 -8.10 -9.54
C ASP A 221 7.41 -7.79 -9.52
N TYR A 222 7.06 -6.60 -9.99
CA TYR A 222 5.68 -6.10 -10.10
C TYR A 222 5.23 -5.88 -11.56
N THR A 223 5.81 -6.58 -12.51
CA THR A 223 5.56 -6.38 -13.95
C THR A 223 4.11 -6.62 -14.38
N THR A 224 3.35 -7.38 -13.61
CA THR A 224 1.94 -7.71 -13.91
C THR A 224 1.00 -7.45 -12.75
N PRO A 225 -0.29 -7.15 -13.00
CA PRO A 225 -1.30 -7.24 -11.97
C PRO A 225 -1.29 -8.65 -11.35
N GLY A 226 -1.13 -8.72 -10.04
CA GLY A 226 -1.03 -9.99 -9.32
C GLY A 226 -2.29 -10.87 -9.46
N VAL A 227 -2.10 -12.15 -9.26
CA VAL A 227 -3.16 -13.18 -9.25
C VAL A 227 -3.86 -13.22 -7.90
#